data_6e6774aad9e078cc78c9914206bb375b
#
_entry.id   6e6774aad9e078cc78c9914206bb375b
#
_cell.length_a   1.000
_cell.length_b   1.000
_cell.length_c   1.000
_cell.angle_alpha   90.00
_cell.angle_beta   90.00
_cell.angle_gamma   90.00
#
_symmetry.space_group_name_H-M   'P 1'
#
loop_
_entity.id
_entity.type
_entity.pdbx_description
1 polymer ?
#
loop_
_entity_poly.entity_id
_entity_poly.type
_entity_poly.pdbx_seq_one_letter_code
_entity_poly.pdbx_strand_id
1 'polypeptide(L)'
;DVRKFDAFNRMSAFVVHDLKNIVTQLALMLKNAERHRDNPEFQQDMLMTVENSVERMRQLMMQLREGATPPGTPVGVNLADIVRRVHQQKRAQGRELELQVAETVTTRGHEERIERIVGHVVQNALDATPEHGRVWIRLERQSGQALVEVGDTGHGMSEEFVRERLFKPFQTTKQTGMGIGAYESFQYVQELGGRIQVESEIDKGTRVTLLLPLFLNAEGSDLRQPEAA
;
A
#
# COMPACT_ATOMS: atom_id res chain seq x y z
N ASP A 1 11.94 1.26 22.15
CA ASP A 1 10.87 2.23 22.51
C ASP A 1 11.12 3.64 21.92
N VAL A 2 12.35 4.15 21.90
CA VAL A 2 12.68 5.48 21.35
C VAL A 2 12.32 5.59 19.86
N ARG A 3 12.59 4.55 19.06
CA ARG A 3 12.28 4.56 17.62
C ARG A 3 10.79 4.58 17.30
N LYS A 4 9.96 3.94 18.14
CA LYS A 4 8.49 3.97 18.01
C LYS A 4 7.93 5.34 18.37
N PHE A 5 8.51 5.99 19.38
CA PHE A 5 8.12 7.33 19.80
C PHE A 5 8.47 8.39 18.75
N ASP A 6 9.66 8.26 18.12
CA ASP A 6 10.07 9.14 17.02
C ASP A 6 9.21 8.95 15.76
N ALA A 7 8.83 7.71 15.43
CA ALA A 7 7.93 7.42 14.31
C ALA A 7 6.53 7.99 14.56
N PHE A 8 5.99 7.83 15.78
CA PHE A 8 4.70 8.39 16.18
C PHE A 8 4.71 9.92 16.17
N ASN A 9 5.76 10.55 16.67
CA ASN A 9 5.90 12.01 16.66
C ASN A 9 6.00 12.57 15.24
N ARG A 10 6.73 11.91 14.33
CA ARG A 10 6.81 12.33 12.93
C ARG A 10 5.47 12.14 12.22
N MET A 11 4.77 11.05 12.48
CA MET A 11 3.44 10.79 11.92
C MET A 11 2.42 11.80 12.44
N SER A 12 2.45 12.11 13.74
CA SER A 12 1.57 13.13 14.35
C SER A 12 1.84 14.54 13.79
N ALA A 13 3.10 14.92 13.62
CA ALA A 13 3.46 16.21 13.02
C ALA A 13 2.97 16.32 11.58
N PHE A 14 3.00 15.22 10.84
CA PHE A 14 2.52 15.16 9.47
C PHE A 14 0.99 15.24 9.39
N VAL A 15 0.27 14.47 10.23
CA VAL A 15 -1.19 14.53 10.28
C VAL A 15 -1.65 15.95 10.60
N VAL A 16 -0.98 16.65 11.52
CA VAL A 16 -1.24 18.05 11.84
C VAL A 16 -0.99 18.96 10.65
N HIS A 17 0.10 18.75 9.91
CA HIS A 17 0.41 19.53 8.69
C HIS A 17 -0.66 19.34 7.61
N ASP A 18 -1.09 18.10 7.36
CA ASP A 18 -2.12 17.81 6.36
C ASP A 18 -3.50 18.29 6.76
N LEU A 19 -3.86 18.17 8.04
CA LEU A 19 -5.08 18.80 8.58
C LEU A 19 -5.06 20.31 8.39
N LYS A 20 -3.93 20.96 8.66
CA LYS A 20 -3.75 22.41 8.43
C LYS A 20 -3.99 22.77 6.96
N ASN A 21 -3.48 21.97 6.02
CA ASN A 21 -3.68 22.21 4.58
C ASN A 21 -5.16 22.06 4.19
N ILE A 22 -5.85 21.02 4.69
CA ILE A 22 -7.29 20.81 4.45
C ILE A 22 -8.08 21.99 5.01
N VAL A 23 -7.83 22.41 6.25
CA VAL A 23 -8.50 23.55 6.88
C VAL A 23 -8.26 24.84 6.08
N THR A 24 -7.04 25.08 5.64
CA THR A 24 -6.69 26.27 4.84
C THR A 24 -7.44 26.28 3.51
N GLN A 25 -7.50 25.12 2.82
CA GLN A 25 -8.22 24.97 1.55
C GLN A 25 -9.73 25.22 1.72
N LEU A 26 -10.33 24.60 2.75
CA LEU A 26 -11.76 24.81 3.05
C LEU A 26 -12.07 26.25 3.46
N ALA A 27 -11.21 26.89 4.26
CA ALA A 27 -11.37 28.28 4.67
C ALA A 27 -11.30 29.24 3.47
N LEU A 28 -10.37 28.99 2.53
CA LEU A 28 -10.27 29.77 1.30
C LEU A 28 -11.51 29.59 0.41
N MET A 29 -12.00 28.36 0.30
CA MET A 29 -13.22 28.06 -0.44
C MET A 29 -14.44 28.77 0.16
N LEU A 30 -14.60 28.77 1.49
CA LEU A 30 -15.68 29.48 2.17
C LEU A 30 -15.61 31.00 1.92
N LYS A 31 -14.42 31.57 1.98
CA LYS A 31 -14.21 33.00 1.68
C LYS A 31 -14.59 33.35 0.24
N ASN A 32 -14.27 32.47 -0.71
CA ASN A 32 -14.63 32.66 -2.11
C ASN A 32 -16.14 32.44 -2.34
N ALA A 33 -16.78 31.57 -1.55
CA ALA A 33 -18.22 31.30 -1.64
C ALA A 33 -19.07 32.55 -1.35
N GLU A 34 -18.60 33.48 -0.52
CA GLU A 34 -19.31 34.74 -0.26
C GLU A 34 -19.54 35.56 -1.54
N ARG A 35 -18.62 35.45 -2.52
CA ARG A 35 -18.66 36.22 -3.78
C ARG A 35 -19.17 35.44 -4.97
N HIS A 36 -19.05 34.10 -4.96
CA HIS A 36 -19.26 33.25 -6.12
C HIS A 36 -20.31 32.15 -5.91
N ARG A 37 -21.06 32.17 -4.78
CA ARG A 37 -22.01 31.10 -4.42
C ARG A 37 -23.08 30.81 -5.47
N ASP A 38 -23.44 31.81 -6.27
CA ASP A 38 -24.49 31.69 -7.31
C ASP A 38 -23.91 31.25 -8.68
N ASN A 39 -22.60 31.04 -8.78
CA ASN A 39 -21.92 30.53 -9.97
C ASN A 39 -21.96 28.99 -10.00
N PRO A 40 -22.60 28.34 -10.99
CA PRO A 40 -22.71 26.88 -11.06
C PRO A 40 -21.37 26.16 -11.15
N GLU A 41 -20.37 26.72 -11.84
CA GLU A 41 -19.01 26.13 -11.93
C GLU A 41 -18.34 26.16 -10.56
N PHE A 42 -18.45 27.27 -9.84
CA PHE A 42 -17.93 27.38 -8.49
C PHE A 42 -18.62 26.40 -7.52
N GLN A 43 -19.92 26.19 -7.64
CA GLN A 43 -20.67 25.23 -6.82
C GLN A 43 -20.16 23.80 -7.05
N GLN A 44 -19.87 23.44 -8.30
CA GLN A 44 -19.34 22.12 -8.65
C GLN A 44 -17.92 21.91 -8.10
N ASP A 45 -17.04 22.90 -8.26
CA ASP A 45 -15.70 22.90 -7.71
C ASP A 45 -15.71 22.83 -6.18
N MET A 46 -16.66 23.51 -5.54
CA MET A 46 -16.86 23.48 -4.11
C MET A 46 -17.23 22.07 -3.61
N LEU A 47 -18.20 21.42 -4.27
CA LEU A 47 -18.59 20.05 -3.91
C LEU A 47 -17.43 19.09 -4.05
N MET A 48 -16.70 19.16 -5.17
CA MET A 48 -15.53 18.32 -5.42
C MET A 48 -14.41 18.55 -4.37
N THR A 49 -14.18 19.79 -3.98
CA THR A 49 -13.22 20.15 -2.92
C THR A 49 -13.64 19.60 -1.57
N VAL A 50 -14.93 19.65 -1.23
CA VAL A 50 -15.46 19.06 0.01
C VAL A 50 -15.33 17.55 0.02
N GLU A 51 -15.72 16.88 -1.07
CA GLU A 51 -15.59 15.42 -1.20
C GLU A 51 -14.14 14.96 -1.04
N ASN A 52 -13.21 15.60 -1.73
CA ASN A 52 -11.77 15.30 -1.61
C ASN A 52 -11.25 15.55 -0.19
N SER A 53 -11.71 16.62 0.46
CA SER A 53 -11.32 16.96 1.83
C SER A 53 -11.83 15.95 2.84
N VAL A 54 -13.07 15.48 2.70
CA VAL A 54 -13.68 14.45 3.53
C VAL A 54 -12.93 13.13 3.39
N GLU A 55 -12.64 12.72 2.16
CA GLU A 55 -11.90 11.47 1.91
C GLU A 55 -10.48 11.54 2.49
N ARG A 56 -9.81 12.65 2.35
CA ARG A 56 -8.49 12.87 2.91
C ARG A 56 -8.48 12.85 4.44
N MET A 57 -9.49 13.45 5.09
CA MET A 57 -9.66 13.38 6.54
C MET A 57 -9.93 11.94 7.02
N ARG A 58 -10.74 11.16 6.28
CA ARG A 58 -10.97 9.75 6.60
C ARG A 58 -9.67 8.94 6.57
N GLN A 59 -8.85 9.14 5.55
CA GLN A 59 -7.55 8.48 5.42
C GLN A 59 -6.61 8.84 6.57
N LEU A 60 -6.54 10.11 6.97
CA LEU A 60 -5.76 10.56 8.11
C LEU A 60 -6.23 9.94 9.44
N MET A 61 -7.54 9.84 9.64
CA MET A 61 -8.10 9.18 10.83
C MET A 61 -7.79 7.69 10.88
N MET A 62 -7.84 6.99 9.72
CA MET A 62 -7.44 5.57 9.65
C MET A 62 -5.97 5.40 10.03
N GLN A 63 -5.08 6.24 9.53
CA GLN A 63 -3.66 6.20 9.85
C GLN A 63 -3.38 6.43 11.33
N LEU A 64 -4.04 7.41 11.95
CA LEU A 64 -3.94 7.65 13.40
C LEU A 64 -4.42 6.45 14.22
N ARG A 65 -5.52 5.84 13.80
CA ARG A 65 -6.09 4.66 14.48
C ARG A 65 -5.17 3.44 14.36
N GLU A 66 -4.57 3.22 13.20
CA GLU A 66 -3.65 2.12 12.93
C GLU A 66 -2.32 2.29 13.69
N GLY A 67 -1.81 3.50 13.80
CA GLY A 67 -0.63 3.81 14.62
C GLY A 67 -0.85 3.71 16.14
N ALA A 68 -2.11 3.79 16.59
CA ALA A 68 -2.48 3.73 18.01
C ALA A 68 -2.75 2.31 18.51
N THR A 69 -3.00 1.33 17.62
CA THR A 69 -3.22 -0.06 18.02
C THR A 69 -1.88 -0.78 18.08
N PRO A 70 -1.42 -1.24 19.26
CA PRO A 70 -0.20 -2.03 19.32
C PRO A 70 -0.38 -3.27 18.47
N PRO A 71 0.55 -3.59 17.56
CA PRO A 71 0.47 -4.83 16.81
C PRO A 71 0.52 -6.00 17.79
N GLY A 72 -0.38 -6.96 17.62
CA GLY A 72 -0.34 -8.22 18.35
C GLY A 72 1.01 -8.94 18.17
N THR A 73 1.19 -10.07 18.84
CA THR A 73 2.40 -10.89 18.64
C THR A 73 2.45 -11.41 17.21
N PRO A 74 3.59 -11.28 16.51
CA PRO A 74 3.75 -11.84 15.18
C PRO A 74 3.57 -13.36 15.20
N VAL A 75 2.76 -13.88 14.28
CA VAL A 75 2.45 -15.30 14.12
C VAL A 75 2.88 -15.82 12.75
N GLY A 76 2.77 -17.12 12.55
CA GLY A 76 2.93 -17.73 11.23
C GLY A 76 1.77 -17.30 10.32
N VAL A 77 2.09 -16.71 9.18
CA VAL A 77 1.13 -16.18 8.21
C VAL A 77 1.29 -16.91 6.88
N ASN A 78 0.21 -17.55 6.41
CA ASN A 78 0.16 -18.20 5.11
C ASN A 78 0.02 -17.15 4.00
N LEU A 79 1.06 -16.94 3.23
CA LEU A 79 1.07 -15.95 2.15
C LEU A 79 0.15 -16.33 0.98
N ALA A 80 -0.09 -17.64 0.74
CA ALA A 80 -0.99 -18.08 -0.31
C ALA A 80 -2.43 -17.62 -0.05
N ASP A 81 -2.88 -17.64 1.20
CA ASP A 81 -4.21 -17.18 1.58
C ASP A 81 -4.33 -15.65 1.40
N ILE A 82 -3.31 -14.91 1.75
CA ILE A 82 -3.27 -13.45 1.55
C ILE A 82 -3.35 -13.09 0.08
N VAL A 83 -2.49 -13.66 -0.78
CA VAL A 83 -2.49 -13.31 -2.20
C VAL A 83 -3.79 -13.73 -2.90
N ARG A 84 -4.42 -14.84 -2.48
CA ARG A 84 -5.73 -15.26 -2.97
C ARG A 84 -6.84 -14.28 -2.56
N ARG A 85 -6.87 -13.84 -1.30
CA ARG A 85 -7.86 -12.85 -0.83
C ARG A 85 -7.73 -11.53 -1.57
N VAL A 86 -6.52 -11.00 -1.70
CA VAL A 86 -6.26 -9.76 -2.45
C VAL A 86 -6.69 -9.91 -3.90
N HIS A 87 -6.35 -11.02 -4.53
CA HIS A 87 -6.76 -11.32 -5.90
C HIS A 87 -8.28 -11.33 -6.07
N GLN A 88 -9.00 -12.04 -5.19
CA GLN A 88 -10.48 -12.11 -5.22
C GLN A 88 -11.11 -10.73 -5.02
N GLN A 89 -10.60 -9.96 -4.07
CA GLN A 89 -11.06 -8.60 -3.78
C GLN A 89 -10.94 -7.67 -4.99
N LYS A 90 -9.80 -7.71 -5.68
CA LYS A 90 -9.56 -6.86 -6.85
C LYS A 90 -10.37 -7.30 -8.08
N ARG A 91 -10.53 -8.59 -8.29
CA ARG A 91 -11.40 -9.12 -9.34
C ARG A 91 -12.87 -8.75 -9.13
N ALA A 92 -13.35 -8.77 -7.90
CA ALA A 92 -14.71 -8.33 -7.55
C ALA A 92 -14.95 -6.85 -7.88
N GLN A 93 -13.89 -6.04 -7.97
CA GLN A 93 -13.94 -4.63 -8.40
C GLN A 93 -13.88 -4.46 -9.93
N GLY A 94 -13.94 -5.55 -10.70
CA GLY A 94 -13.97 -5.52 -12.17
C GLY A 94 -12.60 -5.38 -12.84
N ARG A 95 -11.49 -5.58 -12.11
CA ARG A 95 -10.13 -5.52 -12.67
C ARG A 95 -9.57 -6.92 -12.94
N GLU A 96 -8.99 -7.10 -14.11
CA GLU A 96 -8.25 -8.32 -14.42
C GLU A 96 -6.91 -8.35 -13.71
N LEU A 97 -6.65 -9.46 -13.05
CA LEU A 97 -5.43 -9.70 -12.27
C LEU A 97 -5.07 -11.17 -12.38
N GLU A 98 -3.87 -11.47 -12.85
CA GLU A 98 -3.35 -12.81 -12.93
C GLU A 98 -2.78 -13.24 -11.57
N LEU A 99 -2.97 -14.52 -11.20
CA LEU A 99 -2.42 -15.08 -9.96
C LEU A 99 -1.70 -16.38 -10.24
N GLN A 100 -0.46 -16.47 -9.80
CA GLN A 100 0.37 -17.67 -9.83
C GLN A 100 0.87 -17.98 -8.42
N VAL A 101 0.46 -19.11 -7.88
CA VAL A 101 0.93 -19.64 -6.59
C VAL A 101 1.66 -20.94 -6.84
N ALA A 102 2.99 -20.91 -6.80
CA ALA A 102 3.81 -22.09 -7.05
C ALA A 102 3.76 -23.08 -5.88
N GLU A 103 3.78 -22.53 -4.66
CA GLU A 103 3.73 -23.32 -3.42
C GLU A 103 3.14 -22.51 -2.28
N THR A 104 2.71 -23.19 -1.23
CA THR A 104 2.27 -22.54 0.01
C THR A 104 3.50 -22.21 0.85
N VAL A 105 3.69 -20.94 1.15
CA VAL A 105 4.79 -20.46 1.99
C VAL A 105 4.26 -19.64 3.17
N THR A 106 4.90 -19.83 4.32
CA THR A 106 4.55 -19.16 5.56
C THR A 106 5.70 -18.22 5.98
N THR A 107 5.34 -17.01 6.36
CA THR A 107 6.25 -16.04 6.98
C THR A 107 5.80 -15.74 8.40
N ARG A 108 6.66 -15.10 9.20
CA ARG A 108 6.27 -14.61 10.51
C ARG A 108 5.89 -13.14 10.44
N GLY A 109 4.69 -12.80 10.91
CA GLY A 109 4.24 -11.41 10.84
C GLY A 109 2.82 -11.22 11.38
N HIS A 110 2.24 -10.10 11.01
CA HIS A 110 0.85 -9.73 11.30
C HIS A 110 0.05 -9.82 10.02
N GLU A 111 -0.90 -10.75 9.98
CA GLU A 111 -1.67 -11.09 8.77
C GLU A 111 -2.29 -9.85 8.11
N GLU A 112 -3.00 -9.03 8.89
CA GLU A 112 -3.66 -7.81 8.39
C GLU A 112 -2.67 -6.80 7.79
N ARG A 113 -1.47 -6.66 8.41
CA ARG A 113 -0.46 -5.72 7.90
C ARG A 113 0.16 -6.21 6.60
N ILE A 114 0.44 -7.52 6.49
CA ILE A 114 0.97 -8.13 5.26
C ILE A 114 -0.07 -8.04 4.14
N GLU A 115 -1.35 -8.36 4.44
CA GLU A 115 -2.44 -8.24 3.47
C GLU A 115 -2.60 -6.81 2.95
N ARG A 116 -2.52 -5.82 3.83
CA ARG A 116 -2.57 -4.40 3.44
C ARG A 116 -1.40 -4.00 2.54
N ILE A 117 -0.19 -4.47 2.83
CA ILE A 117 0.98 -4.20 1.98
C ILE A 117 0.80 -4.80 0.59
N VAL A 118 0.44 -6.07 0.51
CA VAL A 118 0.19 -6.74 -0.78
C VAL A 118 -0.94 -6.03 -1.54
N GLY A 119 -2.04 -5.72 -0.85
CA GLY A 119 -3.17 -5.01 -1.43
C GLY A 119 -2.80 -3.61 -1.96
N HIS A 120 -1.95 -2.89 -1.23
CA HIS A 120 -1.46 -1.58 -1.64
C HIS A 120 -0.54 -1.66 -2.88
N VAL A 121 0.38 -2.63 -2.90
CA VAL A 121 1.27 -2.85 -4.06
C VAL A 121 0.46 -3.23 -5.30
N VAL A 122 -0.53 -4.12 -5.15
CA VAL A 122 -1.46 -4.51 -6.23
C VAL A 122 -2.28 -3.33 -6.71
N GLN A 123 -2.80 -2.49 -5.79
CA GLN A 123 -3.55 -1.30 -6.18
C GLN A 123 -2.68 -0.32 -6.98
N ASN A 124 -1.43 -0.12 -6.57
CA ASN A 124 -0.50 0.72 -7.32
C ASN A 124 -0.26 0.20 -8.74
N ALA A 125 -0.09 -1.10 -8.90
CA ALA A 125 0.05 -1.74 -10.20
C ALA A 125 -1.20 -1.55 -11.07
N LEU A 126 -2.39 -1.75 -10.51
CA LEU A 126 -3.66 -1.55 -11.22
C LEU A 126 -3.88 -0.09 -11.63
N ASP A 127 -3.54 0.87 -10.76
CA ASP A 127 -3.67 2.30 -11.05
C ASP A 127 -2.71 2.78 -12.16
N ALA A 128 -1.51 2.17 -12.21
CA ALA A 128 -0.51 2.48 -13.23
C ALA A 128 -0.79 1.87 -14.60
N THR A 129 -1.69 0.87 -14.66
CA THR A 129 -1.90 0.02 -15.83
C THR A 129 -3.23 0.36 -16.52
N PRO A 130 -3.25 0.64 -17.84
CA PRO A 130 -4.48 0.82 -18.60
C PRO A 130 -5.30 -0.49 -18.68
N GLU A 131 -6.57 -0.39 -19.12
CA GLU A 131 -7.51 -1.54 -19.13
C GLU A 131 -6.98 -2.78 -19.90
N HIS A 132 -6.22 -2.57 -20.97
CA HIS A 132 -5.64 -3.65 -21.78
C HIS A 132 -4.23 -4.05 -21.37
N GLY A 133 -3.71 -3.44 -20.32
CA GLY A 133 -2.45 -3.85 -19.72
C GLY A 133 -2.62 -5.07 -18.82
N ARG A 134 -1.50 -5.66 -18.43
CA ARG A 134 -1.45 -6.85 -17.59
C ARG A 134 -0.95 -6.51 -16.20
N VAL A 135 -1.60 -7.10 -15.19
CA VAL A 135 -1.15 -7.06 -13.80
C VAL A 135 -1.15 -8.48 -13.26
N TRP A 136 -0.12 -8.87 -12.54
CA TRP A 136 0.00 -10.22 -11.98
C TRP A 136 0.53 -10.22 -10.56
N ILE A 137 0.19 -11.27 -9.82
CA ILE A 137 0.78 -11.63 -8.54
C ILE A 137 1.42 -13.01 -8.69
N ARG A 138 2.65 -13.17 -8.23
CA ARG A 138 3.33 -14.45 -8.14
C ARG A 138 3.84 -14.69 -6.73
N LEU A 139 3.56 -15.89 -6.22
CA LEU A 139 4.07 -16.37 -4.94
C LEU A 139 4.92 -17.61 -5.18
N GLU A 140 6.14 -17.58 -4.73
CA GLU A 140 7.06 -18.71 -4.79
C GLU A 140 8.06 -18.69 -3.63
N ARG A 141 8.79 -19.80 -3.47
CA ARG A 141 9.95 -19.87 -2.60
C ARG A 141 11.21 -19.73 -3.43
N GLN A 142 12.07 -18.80 -3.06
CA GLN A 142 13.32 -18.57 -3.75
C GLN A 142 14.46 -18.36 -2.74
N SER A 143 15.54 -19.13 -2.90
CA SER A 143 16.77 -18.99 -2.09
C SER A 143 16.52 -18.95 -0.57
N GLY A 144 15.58 -19.77 -0.08
CA GLY A 144 15.25 -19.83 1.35
C GLY A 144 14.40 -18.69 1.88
N GLN A 145 13.78 -17.91 1.00
CA GLN A 145 12.86 -16.83 1.33
C GLN A 145 11.51 -17.02 0.62
N ALA A 146 10.45 -16.45 1.19
CA ALA A 146 9.18 -16.30 0.50
C ALA A 146 9.27 -15.09 -0.43
N LEU A 147 8.92 -15.26 -1.68
CA LEU A 147 8.89 -14.23 -2.70
C LEU A 147 7.45 -13.95 -3.12
N VAL A 148 6.98 -12.73 -2.88
CA VAL A 148 5.74 -12.20 -3.45
C VAL A 148 6.11 -11.15 -4.48
N GLU A 149 5.84 -11.42 -5.74
CA GLU A 149 6.06 -10.49 -6.84
C GLU A 149 4.72 -9.94 -7.32
N VAL A 150 4.64 -8.63 -7.49
CA VAL A 150 3.55 -7.95 -8.18
C VAL A 150 4.16 -7.22 -9.36
N GLY A 151 3.68 -7.52 -10.55
CA GLY A 151 4.16 -6.88 -11.77
C GLY A 151 3.02 -6.28 -12.58
N ASP A 152 3.37 -5.28 -13.37
CA ASP A 152 2.45 -4.60 -14.28
C ASP A 152 3.13 -4.18 -15.58
N THR A 153 2.32 -3.91 -16.60
CA THR A 153 2.74 -3.33 -17.88
C THR A 153 2.27 -1.88 -18.02
N GLY A 154 2.22 -1.15 -16.92
CA GLY A 154 1.76 0.24 -16.87
C GLY A 154 2.83 1.26 -17.30
N HIS A 155 2.61 2.50 -16.91
CA HIS A 155 3.48 3.62 -17.33
C HIS A 155 4.89 3.60 -16.71
N GLY A 156 5.13 2.76 -15.70
CA GLY A 156 6.43 2.65 -15.04
C GLY A 156 6.88 3.92 -14.31
N MET A 157 8.12 3.89 -13.86
CA MET A 157 8.77 4.99 -13.15
C MET A 157 10.20 5.17 -13.65
N SER A 158 10.74 6.39 -13.53
CA SER A 158 12.14 6.64 -13.82
C SER A 158 13.05 6.02 -12.75
N GLU A 159 14.24 5.63 -13.14
CA GLU A 159 15.27 5.10 -12.22
C GLU A 159 15.57 6.08 -11.08
N GLU A 160 15.63 7.38 -11.40
CA GLU A 160 15.83 8.43 -10.41
C GLU A 160 14.71 8.44 -9.35
N PHE A 161 13.45 8.33 -9.78
CA PHE A 161 12.32 8.29 -8.85
C PHE A 161 12.37 7.05 -7.95
N VAL A 162 12.64 5.88 -8.52
CA VAL A 162 12.75 4.63 -7.77
C VAL A 162 13.87 4.72 -6.73
N ARG A 163 15.04 5.21 -7.11
CA ARG A 163 16.22 5.28 -6.24
C ARG A 163 16.09 6.35 -5.16
N GLU A 164 15.55 7.52 -5.49
CA GLU A 164 15.65 8.69 -4.61
C GLU A 164 14.35 9.03 -3.88
N ARG A 165 13.20 8.60 -4.38
CA ARG A 165 11.90 9.07 -3.89
C ARG A 165 10.92 7.99 -3.45
N LEU A 166 10.90 6.84 -4.11
CA LEU A 166 9.82 5.84 -3.96
C LEU A 166 9.54 5.42 -2.51
N PHE A 167 10.59 5.23 -1.71
CA PHE A 167 10.47 4.82 -0.30
C PHE A 167 10.68 5.96 0.69
N LYS A 168 10.65 7.20 0.23
CA LYS A 168 10.60 8.35 1.13
C LYS A 168 9.14 8.72 1.41
N PRO A 169 8.83 9.12 2.64
CA PRO A 169 7.47 9.54 2.96
C PRO A 169 7.09 10.76 2.11
N PHE A 170 5.82 10.81 1.74
CA PHE A 170 5.21 11.93 0.99
C PHE A 170 5.71 12.12 -0.45
N GLN A 171 6.34 11.12 -1.02
CA GLN A 171 6.70 11.10 -2.43
C GLN A 171 5.68 10.29 -3.22
N THR A 172 4.97 10.95 -4.12
CA THR A 172 3.99 10.32 -5.00
C THR A 172 3.91 11.05 -6.33
N THR A 173 3.66 10.31 -7.38
CA THR A 173 3.30 10.85 -8.70
C THR A 173 1.79 10.94 -8.89
N LYS A 174 0.99 10.43 -7.94
CA LYS A 174 -0.48 10.44 -7.99
C LYS A 174 -1.03 11.75 -7.45
N GLN A 175 -2.02 12.32 -8.12
CA GLN A 175 -2.68 13.55 -7.69
C GLN A 175 -3.44 13.40 -6.36
N THR A 176 -3.92 12.20 -6.04
CA THR A 176 -4.73 11.90 -4.85
C THR A 176 -4.04 11.05 -3.79
N GLY A 177 -2.80 10.60 -4.04
CA GLY A 177 -2.05 9.75 -3.11
C GLY A 177 -1.15 10.56 -2.18
N MET A 178 -1.05 10.17 -0.91
CA MET A 178 -0.19 10.85 0.08
C MET A 178 1.27 10.39 0.03
N GLY A 179 1.60 9.35 -0.74
CA GLY A 179 2.96 8.82 -0.84
C GLY A 179 3.47 8.16 0.45
N ILE A 180 2.58 7.67 1.32
CA ILE A 180 2.94 7.03 2.59
C ILE A 180 2.97 5.52 2.46
N GLY A 181 2.07 4.94 1.68
CA GLY A 181 1.91 3.49 1.61
C GLY A 181 3.17 2.74 1.20
N ALA A 182 3.95 3.28 0.26
CA ALA A 182 5.23 2.68 -0.12
C ALA A 182 6.25 2.73 1.02
N TYR A 183 6.31 3.83 1.76
CA TYR A 183 7.18 4.02 2.91
C TYR A 183 6.80 3.08 4.07
N GLU A 184 5.52 2.99 4.44
CA GLU A 184 5.05 2.08 5.49
C GLU A 184 5.28 0.62 5.13
N SER A 185 5.04 0.25 3.88
CA SER A 185 5.32 -1.09 3.36
C SER A 185 6.80 -1.44 3.48
N PHE A 186 7.66 -0.52 3.08
CA PHE A 186 9.11 -0.68 3.18
C PHE A 186 9.57 -0.86 4.63
N GLN A 187 9.11 0.00 5.54
CA GLN A 187 9.48 -0.11 6.95
C GLN A 187 9.03 -1.42 7.57
N TYR A 188 7.78 -1.83 7.36
CA TYR A 188 7.28 -3.06 7.96
C TYR A 188 7.97 -4.31 7.41
N VAL A 189 8.24 -4.37 6.12
CA VAL A 189 8.99 -5.48 5.53
C VAL A 189 10.41 -5.56 6.12
N GLN A 190 11.06 -4.41 6.35
CA GLN A 190 12.35 -4.38 7.04
C GLN A 190 12.25 -4.84 8.51
N GLU A 191 11.20 -4.44 9.23
CA GLU A 191 10.95 -4.92 10.61
C GLU A 191 10.83 -6.45 10.68
N LEU A 192 10.27 -7.07 9.64
CA LEU A 192 10.18 -8.54 9.51
C LEU A 192 11.50 -9.20 9.10
N GLY A 193 12.55 -8.43 8.83
CA GLY A 193 13.82 -8.94 8.31
C GLY A 193 13.79 -9.25 6.81
N GLY A 194 12.79 -8.75 6.10
CA GLY A 194 12.63 -8.89 4.65
C GLY A 194 13.22 -7.72 3.86
N ARG A 195 12.95 -7.72 2.55
CA ARG A 195 13.36 -6.67 1.62
C ARG A 195 12.27 -6.41 0.59
N ILE A 196 12.20 -5.18 0.11
CA ILE A 196 11.43 -4.81 -1.10
C ILE A 196 12.44 -4.44 -2.18
N GLN A 197 12.25 -5.03 -3.36
CA GLN A 197 12.99 -4.69 -4.56
C GLN A 197 12.01 -4.14 -5.60
N VAL A 198 12.41 -3.10 -6.32
CA VAL A 198 11.59 -2.49 -7.36
C VAL A 198 12.42 -2.35 -8.62
N GLU A 199 11.92 -2.92 -9.70
CA GLU A 199 12.42 -2.75 -11.05
C GLU A 199 11.34 -2.04 -11.85
N SER A 200 11.67 -0.90 -12.45
CA SER A 200 10.70 -0.12 -13.21
C SER A 200 11.39 0.58 -14.38
N GLU A 201 10.68 0.64 -15.48
CA GLU A 201 11.11 1.36 -16.68
C GLU A 201 9.92 2.10 -17.27
N ILE A 202 10.12 3.35 -17.67
CA ILE A 202 9.07 4.19 -18.25
C ILE A 202 8.48 3.49 -19.47
N ASP A 203 7.14 3.46 -19.52
CA ASP A 203 6.33 2.84 -20.58
C ASP A 203 6.47 1.31 -20.74
N LYS A 204 7.17 0.65 -19.82
CA LYS A 204 7.28 -0.83 -19.80
C LYS A 204 6.62 -1.46 -18.58
N GLY A 205 6.43 -0.69 -17.52
CA GLY A 205 5.80 -1.13 -16.31
C GLY A 205 6.72 -1.25 -15.10
N THR A 206 6.22 -1.89 -14.06
CA THR A 206 6.91 -2.02 -12.78
C THR A 206 6.82 -3.46 -12.28
N ARG A 207 7.87 -3.91 -11.60
CA ARG A 207 7.91 -5.15 -10.83
C ARG A 207 8.33 -4.84 -9.41
N VAL A 208 7.48 -5.16 -8.47
CA VAL A 208 7.74 -5.03 -7.03
C VAL A 208 7.86 -6.43 -6.45
N THR A 209 8.98 -6.72 -5.81
CA THR A 209 9.27 -8.01 -5.18
C THR A 209 9.43 -7.84 -3.67
N LEU A 210 8.58 -8.50 -2.91
CA LEU A 210 8.66 -8.63 -1.46
C LEU A 210 9.39 -9.92 -1.14
N LEU A 211 10.53 -9.83 -0.47
CA LEU A 211 11.29 -10.98 0.02
C LEU A 211 11.12 -11.06 1.54
N LEU A 212 10.49 -12.11 2.02
CA LEU A 212 10.20 -12.30 3.43
C LEU A 212 10.90 -13.56 3.97
N PRO A 213 11.39 -13.55 5.21
CA PRO A 213 11.93 -14.74 5.85
C PRO A 213 10.86 -15.83 5.93
N LEU A 214 11.26 -17.09 5.66
CA LEU A 214 10.38 -18.22 5.89
C LEU A 214 10.18 -18.44 7.40
N PHE A 215 8.94 -18.71 7.78
CA PHE A 215 8.61 -19.21 9.09
C PHE A 215 8.56 -20.74 9.02
N LEU A 216 9.67 -21.38 9.45
CA LEU A 216 9.77 -22.81 9.54
C LEU A 216 9.49 -23.25 10.98
N ASN A 217 8.71 -24.30 11.17
CA ASN A 217 8.58 -24.95 12.46
C ASN A 217 9.92 -25.58 12.88
N ALA A 218 10.09 -25.85 14.17
CA ALA A 218 11.30 -26.42 14.75
C ALA A 218 11.76 -27.74 14.09
N GLU A 219 10.90 -28.36 13.26
CA GLU A 219 11.19 -29.59 12.50
C GLU A 219 11.53 -29.33 11.01
N GLY A 220 11.65 -28.07 10.59
CA GLY A 220 12.02 -27.74 9.20
C GLY A 220 10.94 -28.04 8.14
N SER A 221 9.74 -28.43 8.56
CA SER A 221 8.62 -28.68 7.68
C SER A 221 7.64 -27.50 7.66
N ASP A 222 7.32 -27.06 6.47
CA ASP A 222 6.21 -26.16 6.22
C ASP A 222 4.93 -26.79 6.78
N LEU A 223 4.11 -26.04 7.51
CA LEU A 223 2.83 -26.53 8.04
C LEU A 223 1.97 -27.04 6.87
N ARG A 224 2.03 -28.32 6.59
CA ARG A 224 1.03 -28.99 5.73
C ARG A 224 -0.30 -28.95 6.47
N GLN A 225 -1.31 -28.38 5.88
CA GLN A 225 -2.68 -28.56 6.36
C GLN A 225 -3.01 -30.05 6.38
N PRO A 226 -3.71 -30.57 7.40
CA PRO A 226 -4.23 -31.93 7.34
C PRO A 226 -5.23 -31.99 6.17
N GLU A 227 -5.00 -32.91 5.24
CA GLU A 227 -5.98 -33.31 4.25
C GLU A 227 -7.25 -33.71 5.01
N ALA A 228 -8.37 -33.04 4.70
CA ALA A 228 -9.68 -33.41 5.17
C ALA A 228 -10.04 -34.77 4.56
N ALA A 229 -10.16 -35.78 5.41
CA ALA A 229 -10.77 -37.05 5.10
C ALA A 229 -12.31 -36.94 5.05
#